data_80bda4e3b3c4b54e0d8a5f3b5a53f5a9
#
_entry.id   80bda4e3b3c4b54e0d8a5f3b5a53f5a9
#
_cell.length_a   1.000
_cell.length_b   1.000
_cell.length_c   1.000
_cell.angle_alpha   90.00
_cell.angle_beta   90.00
_cell.angle_gamma   90.00
#
_symmetry.space_group_name_H-M   'P 1'
#
loop_
_entity.id
_entity.type
_entity.pdbx_description
1 polymer ?
#
loop_
_entity_poly.entity_id
_entity_poly.type
_entity_poly.pdbx_seq_one_letter_code
_entity_poly.pdbx_strand_id
1 'polypeptide(L)'
;MIIIGEKINGSIPIVAEAIAKRDSEFIKARAKLQAESGATYIDCCASVPEAEEVETLKWMIDCIQEVTDLPISIDSPSPDVLAQAYKFCKKPGIFNSVSGEGHKIDTIFPIMAEPGNEGWQVIALLSDNTGIPKCAADRLKVFDKIMAKAKEYGIAPDRIHIDPLVEMLCTSEDGIATNIETITSVREQYPTIHITAAISNISFN
;
A
#
# COMPACT_ATOMS: atom_id res chain seq x y z
N MET A 1 -16.42 -4.10 -2.64
CA MET A 1 -15.21 -3.43 -3.20
C MET A 1 -14.52 -2.74 -2.05
N ILE A 2 -13.20 -2.85 -1.93
CA ILE A 2 -12.38 -2.11 -0.96
C ILE A 2 -11.95 -0.81 -1.61
N ILE A 3 -12.09 0.32 -0.90
CA ILE A 3 -11.67 1.65 -1.38
C ILE A 3 -10.65 2.20 -0.39
N ILE A 4 -9.42 2.43 -0.86
CA ILE A 4 -8.37 3.09 -0.09
C ILE A 4 -8.36 4.57 -0.49
N GLY A 5 -8.61 5.44 0.46
CA GLY A 5 -8.68 6.89 0.22
C GLY A 5 -7.29 7.52 0.25
N GLU A 6 -6.78 7.98 -0.90
CA GLU A 6 -5.38 8.42 -1.09
C GLU A 6 -5.20 9.95 -1.06
N LYS A 7 -6.06 10.69 -0.36
CA LYS A 7 -5.98 12.17 -0.35
C LYS A 7 -5.14 12.76 0.80
N ILE A 8 -4.54 11.90 1.65
CA ILE A 8 -3.58 12.30 2.69
C ILE A 8 -2.20 11.78 2.27
N ASN A 9 -1.66 12.40 1.23
CA ASN A 9 -0.38 12.04 0.64
C ASN A 9 0.46 13.31 0.46
N GLY A 10 1.65 13.34 1.07
CA GLY A 10 2.58 14.47 1.04
C GLY A 10 3.14 14.81 -0.34
N SER A 11 2.95 13.96 -1.35
CA SER A 11 3.25 14.31 -2.75
C SER A 11 2.26 15.34 -3.33
N ILE A 12 1.09 15.52 -2.69
CA ILE A 12 0.10 16.53 -3.08
C ILE A 12 0.52 17.87 -2.45
N PRO A 13 0.75 18.94 -3.22
CA PRO A 13 1.34 20.19 -2.72
C PRO A 13 0.64 20.79 -1.49
N ILE A 14 -0.70 20.82 -1.48
CA ILE A 14 -1.46 21.36 -0.35
C ILE A 14 -1.36 20.47 0.91
N VAL A 15 -1.19 19.15 0.74
CA VAL A 15 -0.95 18.22 1.85
C VAL A 15 0.46 18.38 2.37
N ALA A 16 1.46 18.50 1.48
CA ALA A 16 2.85 18.77 1.87
C ALA A 16 2.96 20.05 2.72
N GLU A 17 2.26 21.11 2.32
CA GLU A 17 2.21 22.36 3.08
C GLU A 17 1.59 22.17 4.47
N ALA A 18 0.48 21.41 4.56
CA ALA A 18 -0.16 21.10 5.84
C ALA A 18 0.75 20.25 6.74
N ILE A 19 1.46 19.26 6.17
CA ILE A 19 2.44 18.45 6.91
C ILE A 19 3.57 19.33 7.44
N ALA A 20 4.15 20.19 6.61
CA ALA A 20 5.22 21.08 7.01
C ALA A 20 4.82 22.07 8.14
N LYS A 21 3.56 22.51 8.15
CA LYS A 21 2.99 23.37 9.18
C LYS A 21 2.42 22.63 10.39
N ARG A 22 2.41 21.30 10.37
CA ARG A 22 1.70 20.47 11.37
C ARG A 22 0.24 20.87 11.54
N ASP A 23 -0.45 21.18 10.43
CA ASP A 23 -1.86 21.56 10.41
C ASP A 23 -2.75 20.32 10.61
N SER A 24 -3.02 20.04 11.89
CA SER A 24 -3.84 18.87 12.28
C SER A 24 -5.28 18.98 11.81
N GLU A 25 -5.84 20.18 11.77
CA GLU A 25 -7.25 20.36 11.36
C GLU A 25 -7.43 20.08 9.87
N PHE A 26 -6.46 20.41 9.05
CA PHE A 26 -6.48 20.05 7.63
C PHE A 26 -6.43 18.53 7.41
N ILE A 27 -5.54 17.82 8.12
CA ILE A 27 -5.44 16.35 8.01
C ILE A 27 -6.72 15.69 8.50
N LYS A 28 -7.27 16.11 9.64
CA LYS A 28 -8.54 15.61 10.19
C LYS A 28 -9.71 15.82 9.23
N ALA A 29 -9.84 17.03 8.67
CA ALA A 29 -10.89 17.33 7.71
C ALA A 29 -10.83 16.44 6.46
N ARG A 30 -9.61 16.17 5.95
CA ARG A 30 -9.42 15.26 4.83
C ARG A 30 -9.74 13.80 5.18
N ALA A 31 -9.34 13.33 6.35
CA ALA A 31 -9.66 11.98 6.80
C ALA A 31 -11.18 11.78 6.92
N LYS A 32 -11.86 12.74 7.57
CA LYS A 32 -13.32 12.73 7.71
C LYS A 32 -14.04 12.72 6.37
N LEU A 33 -13.62 13.59 5.44
CA LEU A 33 -14.24 13.68 4.10
C LEU A 33 -14.09 12.35 3.34
N GLN A 34 -12.94 11.69 3.39
CA GLN A 34 -12.72 10.39 2.73
C GLN A 34 -13.58 9.29 3.37
N ALA A 35 -13.69 9.26 4.71
CA ALA A 35 -14.54 8.32 5.43
C ALA A 35 -16.01 8.50 5.05
N GLU A 36 -16.51 9.75 5.04
CA GLU A 36 -17.89 10.09 4.65
C GLU A 36 -18.17 9.81 3.16
N SER A 37 -17.13 9.81 2.32
CA SER A 37 -17.21 9.49 0.89
C SER A 37 -17.18 7.99 0.59
N GLY A 38 -17.11 7.13 1.61
CA GLY A 38 -17.20 5.68 1.47
C GLY A 38 -15.85 4.96 1.35
N ALA A 39 -14.76 5.59 1.76
CA ALA A 39 -13.48 4.87 1.92
C ALA A 39 -13.62 3.76 2.97
N THR A 40 -12.91 2.66 2.76
CA THR A 40 -12.81 1.53 3.71
C THR A 40 -11.50 1.56 4.47
N TYR A 41 -10.48 2.20 3.90
CA TYR A 41 -9.19 2.52 4.51
C TYR A 41 -8.83 3.96 4.20
N ILE A 42 -8.07 4.59 5.10
CA ILE A 42 -7.44 5.89 4.83
C ILE A 42 -5.95 5.65 4.59
N ASP A 43 -5.48 5.99 3.41
CA ASP A 43 -4.05 5.96 3.11
C ASP A 43 -3.33 7.14 3.76
N CYS A 44 -2.17 6.86 4.34
CA CYS A 44 -1.37 7.82 5.07
C CYS A 44 0.07 7.77 4.58
N CYS A 45 0.43 8.74 3.74
CA CYS A 45 1.76 8.87 3.12
C CYS A 45 2.37 10.21 3.49
N ALA A 46 3.49 10.21 4.21
CA ALA A 46 4.15 11.43 4.66
C ALA A 46 4.93 12.12 3.53
N SER A 47 5.59 11.37 2.66
CA SER A 47 6.46 11.87 1.58
C SER A 47 7.48 12.91 2.07
N VAL A 48 8.12 12.64 3.19
CA VAL A 48 9.19 13.44 3.79
C VAL A 48 10.49 12.63 3.81
N PRO A 49 11.66 13.25 4.11
CA PRO A 49 12.90 12.49 4.28
C PRO A 49 12.74 11.36 5.32
N GLU A 50 13.35 10.21 5.07
CA GLU A 50 13.21 9.00 5.90
C GLU A 50 13.50 9.26 7.39
N ALA A 51 14.47 10.11 7.69
CA ALA A 51 14.81 10.46 9.06
C ALA A 51 13.67 11.16 9.85
N GLU A 52 12.71 11.76 9.14
CA GLU A 52 11.56 12.47 9.71
C GLU A 52 10.25 11.69 9.56
N GLU A 53 10.27 10.62 8.75
CA GLU A 53 9.07 9.96 8.25
C GLU A 53 8.28 9.27 9.36
N VAL A 54 8.96 8.54 10.25
CA VAL A 54 8.32 7.81 11.37
C VAL A 54 7.57 8.77 12.30
N GLU A 55 8.19 9.89 12.69
CA GLU A 55 7.57 10.89 13.55
C GLU A 55 6.40 11.60 12.84
N THR A 56 6.58 11.89 11.55
CA THR A 56 5.54 12.53 10.74
C THR A 56 4.34 11.61 10.56
N LEU A 57 4.56 10.33 10.22
CA LEU A 57 3.50 9.33 10.13
C LEU A 57 2.78 9.15 11.46
N LYS A 58 3.51 9.10 12.58
CA LYS A 58 2.88 9.03 13.91
C LYS A 58 1.88 10.17 14.12
N TRP A 59 2.30 11.42 13.88
CA TRP A 59 1.43 12.57 14.01
C TRP A 59 0.23 12.52 13.08
N MET A 60 0.43 12.13 11.81
CA MET A 60 -0.65 12.01 10.83
C MET A 60 -1.65 10.91 11.22
N ILE A 61 -1.15 9.74 11.63
CA ILE A 61 -1.96 8.61 12.13
C ILE A 61 -2.80 9.04 13.34
N ASP A 62 -2.20 9.75 14.30
CA ASP A 62 -2.90 10.27 15.47
C ASP A 62 -4.05 11.20 15.02
N CYS A 63 -3.80 12.14 14.10
CA CYS A 63 -4.83 13.04 13.56
C CYS A 63 -5.98 12.28 12.89
N ILE A 64 -5.68 11.27 12.07
CA ILE A 64 -6.68 10.46 11.37
C ILE A 64 -7.55 9.72 12.40
N GLN A 65 -6.93 9.09 13.38
CA GLN A 65 -7.60 8.27 14.39
C GLN A 65 -8.41 9.06 15.43
N GLU A 66 -8.29 10.39 15.44
CA GLU A 66 -9.15 11.27 16.25
C GLU A 66 -10.53 11.47 15.63
N VAL A 67 -10.67 11.33 14.31
CA VAL A 67 -11.90 11.71 13.58
C VAL A 67 -12.57 10.56 12.84
N THR A 68 -11.92 9.41 12.71
CA THR A 68 -12.50 8.22 12.08
C THR A 68 -11.97 6.94 12.69
N ASP A 69 -12.82 5.92 12.69
CA ASP A 69 -12.47 4.55 13.12
C ASP A 69 -12.01 3.67 11.95
N LEU A 70 -11.87 4.21 10.73
CA LEU A 70 -11.39 3.43 9.60
C LEU A 70 -9.94 2.98 9.82
N PRO A 71 -9.59 1.74 9.40
CA PRO A 71 -8.21 1.29 9.43
C PRO A 71 -7.34 2.10 8.46
N ILE A 72 -6.05 2.14 8.74
CA ILE A 72 -5.08 2.95 7.98
C ILE A 72 -4.28 2.05 7.05
N SER A 73 -4.11 2.50 5.80
CA SER A 73 -3.07 2.03 4.89
C SER A 73 -1.84 2.92 5.11
N ILE A 74 -0.77 2.35 5.66
CA ILE A 74 0.46 3.10 5.92
C ILE A 74 1.32 3.01 4.67
N ASP A 75 1.55 4.15 4.01
CA ASP A 75 2.30 4.22 2.76
C ASP A 75 3.71 4.79 3.00
N SER A 76 4.70 3.93 2.80
CA SER A 76 6.11 4.29 2.83
C SER A 76 6.94 3.40 1.89
N PRO A 77 7.92 3.94 1.17
CA PRO A 77 8.87 3.16 0.38
C PRO A 77 9.84 2.36 1.27
N SER A 78 10.02 2.77 2.54
CA SER A 78 10.94 2.14 3.49
C SER A 78 10.24 1.08 4.34
N PRO A 79 10.64 -0.20 4.26
CA PRO A 79 10.07 -1.24 5.11
C PRO A 79 10.40 -1.02 6.60
N ASP A 80 11.52 -0.37 6.90
CA ASP A 80 11.92 -0.07 8.28
C ASP A 80 11.04 1.01 8.92
N VAL A 81 10.55 1.96 8.10
CA VAL A 81 9.55 2.94 8.52
C VAL A 81 8.21 2.25 8.78
N LEU A 82 7.75 1.38 7.87
CA LEU A 82 6.51 0.61 8.04
C LEU A 82 6.56 -0.24 9.32
N ALA A 83 7.70 -0.91 9.59
CA ALA A 83 7.94 -1.75 10.77
C ALA A 83 7.89 -0.97 12.10
N GLN A 84 7.98 0.34 12.05
CA GLN A 84 7.84 1.20 13.22
C GLN A 84 6.45 1.84 13.27
N ALA A 85 5.95 2.35 12.13
CA ALA A 85 4.73 3.15 12.07
C ALA A 85 3.46 2.33 12.38
N TYR A 86 3.41 1.02 12.06
CA TYR A 86 2.23 0.19 12.31
C TYR A 86 1.84 0.16 13.80
N LYS A 87 2.81 0.34 14.69
CA LYS A 87 2.60 0.33 16.15
C LYS A 87 1.78 1.51 16.66
N PHE A 88 1.63 2.57 15.85
CA PHE A 88 0.81 3.74 16.19
C PHE A 88 -0.66 3.54 15.83
N CYS A 89 -0.98 2.51 15.05
CA CYS A 89 -2.36 2.22 14.65
C CYS A 89 -3.12 1.52 15.78
N LYS A 90 -4.32 2.03 16.10
CA LYS A 90 -5.19 1.45 17.13
C LYS A 90 -5.78 0.10 16.73
N LYS A 91 -5.80 -0.21 15.44
CA LYS A 91 -6.31 -1.47 14.88
C LYS A 91 -5.51 -1.88 13.65
N PRO A 92 -5.53 -3.17 13.28
CA PRO A 92 -4.86 -3.64 12.06
C PRO A 92 -5.31 -2.89 10.81
N GLY A 93 -4.37 -2.60 9.94
CA GLY A 93 -4.55 -1.89 8.69
C GLY A 93 -3.85 -2.60 7.53
N ILE A 94 -3.25 -1.82 6.63
CA ILE A 94 -2.52 -2.31 5.47
C ILE A 94 -1.10 -1.74 5.48
N PHE A 95 -0.10 -2.59 5.27
CA PHE A 95 1.25 -2.16 4.90
C PHE A 95 1.28 -1.84 3.40
N ASN A 96 1.55 -0.61 3.04
CA ASN A 96 1.68 -0.13 1.66
C ASN A 96 3.10 0.40 1.46
N SER A 97 4.06 -0.37 0.92
CA SER A 97 3.89 -1.67 0.31
C SER A 97 5.13 -2.55 0.48
N VAL A 98 5.01 -3.81 0.08
CA VAL A 98 6.17 -4.68 -0.18
C VAL A 98 6.31 -4.93 -1.67
N SER A 99 7.49 -5.42 -2.08
CA SER A 99 7.77 -5.85 -3.46
C SER A 99 8.89 -6.88 -3.43
N GLY A 100 9.26 -7.41 -4.59
CA GLY A 100 10.48 -8.24 -4.72
C GLY A 100 11.80 -7.48 -4.57
N GLU A 101 11.75 -6.18 -4.21
CA GLU A 101 12.92 -5.32 -4.06
C GLU A 101 13.52 -5.42 -2.66
N GLY A 102 14.86 -5.47 -2.60
CA GLY A 102 15.60 -5.40 -1.34
C GLY A 102 15.12 -6.43 -0.32
N HIS A 103 14.87 -5.96 0.90
CA HIS A 103 14.45 -6.76 2.05
C HIS A 103 13.00 -6.49 2.51
N LYS A 104 12.19 -5.84 1.66
CA LYS A 104 10.83 -5.40 2.04
C LYS A 104 9.96 -6.55 2.58
N ILE A 105 9.95 -7.68 1.87
CA ILE A 105 9.20 -8.88 2.29
C ILE A 105 9.76 -9.45 3.59
N ASP A 106 11.08 -9.59 3.67
CA ASP A 106 11.75 -10.19 4.83
C ASP A 106 11.67 -9.29 6.10
N THR A 107 11.28 -8.03 5.95
CA THR A 107 10.98 -7.13 7.07
C THR A 107 9.50 -7.21 7.49
N ILE A 108 8.57 -7.17 6.55
CA ILE A 108 7.13 -7.02 6.85
C ILE A 108 6.45 -8.37 7.14
N PHE A 109 6.77 -9.43 6.40
CA PHE A 109 6.11 -10.72 6.59
C PHE A 109 6.33 -11.35 7.97
N PRO A 110 7.54 -11.30 8.58
CA PRO A 110 7.72 -11.69 9.97
C PRO A 110 6.78 -10.95 10.94
N ILE A 111 6.63 -9.63 10.77
CA ILE A 111 5.72 -8.82 11.60
C ILE A 111 4.26 -9.29 11.42
N MET A 112 3.84 -9.54 10.19
CA MET A 112 2.48 -10.04 9.93
C MET A 112 2.23 -11.45 10.49
N ALA A 113 3.28 -12.23 10.67
CA ALA A 113 3.21 -13.59 11.24
C ALA A 113 3.22 -13.61 12.78
N GLU A 114 3.55 -12.49 13.44
CA GLU A 114 3.54 -12.41 14.89
C GLU A 114 2.11 -12.57 15.46
N PRO A 115 1.94 -13.27 16.59
CA PRO A 115 0.66 -13.35 17.29
C PRO A 115 0.11 -11.95 17.63
N GLY A 116 -1.15 -11.72 17.31
CA GLY A 116 -1.82 -10.42 17.48
C GLY A 116 -1.83 -9.56 16.20
N ASN A 117 -1.08 -9.94 15.17
CA ASN A 117 -1.03 -9.23 13.90
C ASN A 117 -1.84 -9.91 12.77
N GLU A 118 -2.72 -10.87 13.12
CA GLU A 118 -3.49 -11.65 12.14
C GLU A 118 -4.41 -10.78 11.26
N GLY A 119 -4.83 -9.61 11.77
CA GLY A 119 -5.69 -8.67 11.04
C GLY A 119 -4.94 -7.76 10.05
N TRP A 120 -3.61 -7.68 10.12
CA TRP A 120 -2.83 -6.86 9.20
C TRP A 120 -2.81 -7.45 7.80
N GLN A 121 -2.95 -6.58 6.80
CA GLN A 121 -2.88 -6.90 5.38
C GLN A 121 -1.69 -6.20 4.74
N VAL A 122 -1.37 -6.53 3.49
CA VAL A 122 -0.24 -5.95 2.77
C VAL A 122 -0.57 -5.74 1.30
N ILE A 123 -0.18 -4.61 0.74
CA ILE A 123 -0.11 -4.41 -0.71
C ILE A 123 1.24 -4.94 -1.17
N ALA A 124 1.23 -5.80 -2.18
CA ALA A 124 2.41 -6.40 -2.77
C ALA A 124 2.52 -6.00 -4.24
N LEU A 125 3.51 -5.15 -4.54
CA LEU A 125 3.79 -4.67 -5.88
C LEU A 125 4.50 -5.76 -6.69
N LEU A 126 4.10 -5.96 -7.93
CA LEU A 126 4.76 -6.90 -8.84
C LEU A 126 5.99 -6.26 -9.53
N SER A 127 6.91 -5.74 -8.71
CA SER A 127 8.23 -5.25 -9.10
C SER A 127 9.33 -5.94 -8.32
N ASP A 128 10.55 -5.91 -8.83
CA ASP A 128 11.75 -6.41 -8.17
C ASP A 128 12.96 -5.49 -8.43
N ASN A 129 14.15 -5.90 -7.99
CA ASN A 129 15.38 -5.12 -8.15
C ASN A 129 15.72 -4.74 -9.60
N THR A 130 15.06 -5.34 -10.60
CA THR A 130 15.22 -4.99 -12.02
C THR A 130 14.20 -3.93 -12.48
N GLY A 131 13.29 -3.54 -11.60
CA GLY A 131 12.21 -2.59 -11.83
C GLY A 131 10.87 -3.26 -12.11
N ILE A 132 9.99 -2.57 -12.86
CA ILE A 132 8.67 -3.07 -13.22
C ILE A 132 8.78 -3.99 -14.44
N PRO A 133 8.40 -5.29 -14.30
CA PRO A 133 8.43 -6.22 -15.42
C PRO A 133 7.43 -5.81 -16.51
N LYS A 134 7.83 -5.93 -17.78
CA LYS A 134 7.06 -5.40 -18.91
C LYS A 134 6.07 -6.40 -19.52
N CYS A 135 6.10 -7.66 -19.09
CA CYS A 135 5.16 -8.68 -19.57
C CYS A 135 4.55 -9.45 -18.38
N ALA A 136 3.40 -10.06 -18.61
CA ALA A 136 2.68 -10.84 -17.59
C ALA A 136 3.53 -11.99 -17.03
N ALA A 137 4.24 -12.71 -17.91
CA ALA A 137 5.07 -13.85 -17.50
C ALA A 137 6.16 -13.47 -16.47
N ASP A 138 6.77 -12.29 -16.61
CA ASP A 138 7.77 -11.82 -15.67
C ASP A 138 7.15 -11.26 -14.38
N ARG A 139 5.99 -10.60 -14.47
CA ARG A 139 5.19 -10.21 -13.28
C ARG A 139 4.77 -11.43 -12.46
N LEU A 140 4.37 -12.50 -13.11
CA LEU A 140 4.01 -13.76 -12.44
C LEU A 140 5.21 -14.42 -11.75
N LYS A 141 6.44 -14.28 -12.26
CA LYS A 141 7.64 -14.74 -11.55
C LYS A 141 7.86 -13.98 -10.24
N VAL A 142 7.60 -12.67 -10.23
CA VAL A 142 7.65 -11.87 -9.00
C VAL A 142 6.54 -12.31 -8.04
N PHE A 143 5.33 -12.48 -8.56
CA PHE A 143 4.19 -13.01 -7.81
C PHE A 143 4.51 -14.34 -7.12
N ASP A 144 5.07 -15.31 -7.86
CA ASP A 144 5.43 -16.62 -7.32
C ASP A 144 6.44 -16.51 -6.17
N LYS A 145 7.42 -15.61 -6.28
CA LYS A 145 8.38 -15.35 -5.20
C LYS A 145 7.70 -14.78 -3.95
N ILE A 146 6.79 -13.82 -4.13
CA ILE A 146 6.02 -13.22 -3.03
C ILE A 146 5.17 -14.30 -2.34
N MET A 147 4.46 -15.13 -3.12
CA MET A 147 3.60 -16.18 -2.58
C MET A 147 4.38 -17.32 -1.91
N ALA A 148 5.56 -17.64 -2.42
CA ALA A 148 6.46 -18.60 -1.76
C ALA A 148 6.87 -18.10 -0.36
N LYS A 149 7.21 -16.82 -0.24
CA LYS A 149 7.52 -16.19 1.04
C LYS A 149 6.30 -16.08 1.96
N ALA A 150 5.14 -15.72 1.43
CA ALA A 150 3.90 -15.71 2.19
C ALA A 150 3.61 -17.08 2.80
N LYS A 151 3.78 -18.14 2.03
CA LYS A 151 3.64 -19.53 2.51
C LYS A 151 4.66 -19.88 3.59
N GLU A 152 5.93 -19.46 3.45
CA GLU A 152 6.99 -19.67 4.44
C GLU A 152 6.62 -19.08 5.79
N TYR A 153 6.04 -17.87 5.80
CA TYR A 153 5.61 -17.16 7.01
C TYR A 153 4.17 -17.48 7.45
N GLY A 154 3.46 -18.38 6.75
CA GLY A 154 2.08 -18.74 7.09
C GLY A 154 1.05 -17.65 6.85
N ILE A 155 1.32 -16.68 5.94
CA ILE A 155 0.41 -15.60 5.61
C ILE A 155 -0.63 -16.10 4.61
N ALA A 156 -1.90 -15.98 4.97
CA ALA A 156 -3.01 -16.41 4.10
C ALA A 156 -3.16 -15.47 2.88
N PRO A 157 -3.53 -16.00 1.70
CA PRO A 157 -3.67 -15.20 0.48
C PRO A 157 -4.68 -14.04 0.58
N ASP A 158 -5.72 -14.17 1.38
CA ASP A 158 -6.73 -13.13 1.62
C ASP A 158 -6.22 -11.94 2.45
N ARG A 159 -5.00 -12.01 2.95
CA ARG A 159 -4.30 -10.90 3.60
C ARG A 159 -3.38 -10.13 2.64
N ILE A 160 -3.33 -10.53 1.38
CA ILE A 160 -2.42 -9.96 0.37
C ILE A 160 -3.23 -9.29 -0.74
N HIS A 161 -2.88 -8.05 -1.05
CA HIS A 161 -3.41 -7.26 -2.15
C HIS A 161 -2.33 -7.15 -3.22
N ILE A 162 -2.49 -7.85 -4.32
CA ILE A 162 -1.54 -7.77 -5.44
C ILE A 162 -1.81 -6.50 -6.24
N ASP A 163 -0.80 -5.66 -6.39
CA ASP A 163 -0.80 -4.55 -7.33
C ASP A 163 -0.01 -4.95 -8.59
N PRO A 164 -0.70 -5.13 -9.73
CA PRO A 164 -0.04 -5.48 -10.99
C PRO A 164 0.71 -4.30 -11.61
N LEU A 165 0.70 -3.12 -10.96
CA LEU A 165 1.32 -1.88 -11.41
C LEU A 165 0.69 -1.33 -12.70
N VAL A 166 -0.38 -0.57 -12.50
CA VAL A 166 -1.05 0.15 -13.59
C VAL A 166 -0.16 1.32 -14.01
N GLU A 167 0.31 1.28 -15.26
CA GLU A 167 1.15 2.32 -15.86
C GLU A 167 0.29 3.27 -16.70
N MET A 168 0.83 4.47 -16.99
CA MET A 168 0.18 5.44 -17.88
C MET A 168 0.03 4.87 -19.30
N LEU A 169 -1.12 5.09 -19.93
CA LEU A 169 -1.39 4.61 -21.29
C LEU A 169 -0.37 5.14 -22.32
N CYS A 170 0.16 6.34 -22.10
CA CYS A 170 1.15 6.94 -23.01
C CYS A 170 2.55 6.33 -22.90
N THR A 171 2.83 5.53 -21.85
CA THR A 171 4.15 4.93 -21.62
C THR A 171 4.19 3.43 -21.92
N SER A 172 3.03 2.78 -22.05
CA SER A 172 2.94 1.33 -22.25
C SER A 172 1.74 0.98 -23.12
N GLU A 173 1.97 0.72 -24.42
CA GLU A 173 0.91 0.34 -25.36
C GLU A 173 0.20 -0.96 -24.95
N ASP A 174 0.95 -1.93 -24.42
CA ASP A 174 0.43 -3.24 -23.99
C ASP A 174 0.11 -3.31 -22.48
N GLY A 175 0.24 -2.21 -21.74
CA GLY A 175 0.15 -2.18 -20.29
C GLY A 175 -1.17 -2.72 -19.75
N ILE A 176 -2.30 -2.39 -20.39
CA ILE A 176 -3.62 -2.88 -20.01
C ILE A 176 -3.74 -4.39 -20.26
N ALA A 177 -3.30 -4.86 -21.44
CA ALA A 177 -3.35 -6.29 -21.77
C ALA A 177 -2.49 -7.11 -20.81
N THR A 178 -1.28 -6.64 -20.50
CA THR A 178 -0.37 -7.23 -19.52
C THR A 178 -1.02 -7.30 -18.13
N ASN A 179 -1.70 -6.23 -17.71
CA ASN A 179 -2.41 -6.23 -16.41
C ASN A 179 -3.56 -7.22 -16.39
N ILE A 180 -4.38 -7.28 -17.44
CA ILE A 180 -5.50 -8.21 -17.52
C ILE A 180 -5.00 -9.66 -17.47
N GLU A 181 -3.98 -10.01 -18.26
CA GLU A 181 -3.36 -11.34 -18.26
C GLU A 181 -2.81 -11.71 -16.88
N THR A 182 -2.07 -10.78 -16.26
CA THR A 182 -1.51 -10.97 -14.91
C THR A 182 -2.61 -11.22 -13.89
N ILE A 183 -3.63 -10.35 -13.84
CA ILE A 183 -4.74 -10.45 -12.87
C ILE A 183 -5.51 -11.76 -13.08
N THR A 184 -5.79 -12.15 -14.33
CA THR A 184 -6.48 -13.40 -14.64
C THR A 184 -5.72 -14.60 -14.09
N SER A 185 -4.41 -14.68 -14.39
CA SER A 185 -3.56 -15.79 -13.92
C SER A 185 -3.44 -15.84 -12.40
N VAL A 186 -3.32 -14.68 -11.74
CA VAL A 186 -3.29 -14.59 -10.26
C VAL A 186 -4.59 -15.10 -9.65
N ARG A 187 -5.75 -14.70 -10.22
CA ARG A 187 -7.07 -15.10 -9.72
C ARG A 187 -7.37 -16.57 -9.94
N GLU A 188 -6.90 -17.17 -11.03
CA GLU A 188 -7.03 -18.59 -11.30
C GLU A 188 -6.28 -19.43 -10.26
N GLN A 189 -5.09 -18.98 -9.84
CA GLN A 189 -4.26 -19.68 -8.85
C GLN A 189 -4.74 -19.45 -7.41
N TYR A 190 -5.15 -18.21 -7.09
CA TYR A 190 -5.54 -17.77 -5.73
C TYR A 190 -6.85 -16.98 -5.76
N PRO A 191 -8.02 -17.64 -5.79
CA PRO A 191 -9.32 -16.97 -5.90
C PRO A 191 -9.64 -15.98 -4.77
N THR A 192 -9.04 -16.16 -3.58
CA THR A 192 -9.29 -15.32 -2.40
C THR A 192 -8.34 -14.12 -2.28
N ILE A 193 -7.26 -14.09 -3.08
CA ILE A 193 -6.30 -12.98 -3.05
C ILE A 193 -6.98 -11.68 -3.49
N HIS A 194 -6.61 -10.57 -2.90
CA HIS A 194 -7.10 -9.27 -3.34
C HIS A 194 -6.26 -8.72 -4.50
N ILE A 195 -6.91 -7.98 -5.39
CA ILE A 195 -6.22 -7.18 -6.42
C ILE A 195 -6.46 -5.72 -6.08
N THR A 196 -5.41 -4.94 -6.05
CA THR A 196 -5.45 -3.47 -5.88
C THR A 196 -4.84 -2.79 -7.10
N ALA A 197 -5.23 -1.56 -7.35
CA ALA A 197 -4.65 -0.75 -8.42
C ALA A 197 -4.89 0.74 -8.17
N ALA A 198 -3.89 1.55 -8.43
CA ALA A 198 -4.00 3.00 -8.50
C ALA A 198 -4.55 3.40 -9.88
N ILE A 199 -5.89 3.35 -10.03
CA ILE A 199 -6.57 3.59 -11.32
C ILE A 199 -6.28 4.99 -11.89
N SER A 200 -6.04 5.98 -11.03
CA SER A 200 -5.69 7.34 -11.45
C SER A 200 -4.40 7.40 -12.29
N ASN A 201 -3.49 6.43 -12.15
CA ASN A 201 -2.26 6.38 -12.93
C ASN A 201 -2.50 6.28 -14.44
N ILE A 202 -3.62 5.71 -14.89
CA ILE A 202 -3.97 5.57 -16.31
C ILE A 202 -4.03 6.95 -17.01
N SER A 203 -4.48 7.98 -16.30
CA SER A 203 -4.78 9.31 -16.85
C SER A 203 -3.76 10.40 -16.50
N PHE A 204 -2.63 10.06 -15.89
CA PHE A 204 -1.55 11.02 -15.70
C PHE A 204 -0.93 11.40 -17.05
N ASN A 205 -0.89 12.71 -17.35
CA ASN A 205 -0.20 13.31 -18.48
C ASN A 205 1.08 13.97 -18.03
#